data_cc27c70b089b3f7446faef2af6ecb714
#
_entry.id   cc27c70b089b3f7446faef2af6ecb714
#
_cell.length_a   1.000
_cell.length_b   1.000
_cell.length_c   1.000
_cell.angle_alpha   90.00
_cell.angle_beta   90.00
_cell.angle_gamma   90.00
#
_symmetry.space_group_name_H-M   'P 1'
#
loop_
_entity.id
_entity.type
_entity.pdbx_description
1 polymer ?
#
loop_
_entity_poly.entity_id
_entity_poly.type
_entity_poly.pdbx_seq_one_letter_code
_entity_poly.pdbx_strand_id
1 'polypeptide(L)'
;MKIHDLKVWPLYFAALWSRTKMFEVRKNDRDYEVGDILHLREYSERDGYTGREVMRLVTHILPGGDHGIKSGYVVLSLGLVG
;
A
#
# COMPACT_ATOMS: atom_id res chain seq x y z
N MET A 1 6.42 11.10 -10.66
CA MET A 1 6.27 10.35 -9.39
C MET A 1 5.15 10.99 -8.57
N LYS A 2 4.22 10.16 -8.12
CA LYS A 2 3.11 10.60 -7.28
C LYS A 2 3.28 10.05 -5.87
N ILE A 3 2.70 10.73 -4.88
CA ILE A 3 2.64 10.23 -3.52
C ILE A 3 1.17 9.96 -3.20
N HIS A 4 0.86 8.73 -2.80
CA HIS A 4 -0.50 8.32 -2.47
C HIS A 4 -0.63 8.15 -0.96
N ASP A 5 -1.53 8.91 -0.34
CA ASP A 5 -1.82 8.85 1.09
C ASP A 5 -2.89 7.79 1.32
N LEU A 6 -2.53 6.70 1.99
CA LEU A 6 -3.39 5.53 2.16
C LEU A 6 -3.53 5.14 3.63
N LYS A 7 -4.75 4.82 4.03
CA LYS A 7 -5.04 4.27 5.36
C LYS A 7 -4.76 2.78 5.37
N VAL A 8 -4.16 2.31 6.48
CA VAL A 8 -3.86 0.89 6.68
C VAL A 8 -4.34 0.47 8.07
N TRP A 9 -5.11 -0.62 8.13
CA TRP A 9 -5.55 -1.16 9.41
C TRP A 9 -4.37 -1.61 10.26
N PRO A 10 -4.47 -1.51 11.61
CA PRO A 10 -3.34 -1.81 12.50
C PRO A 10 -2.70 -3.18 12.29
N LEU A 11 -3.53 -4.21 12.03
CA LEU A 11 -3.01 -5.56 11.80
C LEU A 11 -2.03 -5.59 10.60
N TYR A 12 -2.42 -4.98 9.51
CA TYR A 12 -1.58 -4.95 8.29
C TYR A 12 -0.45 -3.94 8.42
N PHE A 13 -0.68 -2.86 9.16
CA PHE A 13 0.36 -1.86 9.40
C PHE A 13 1.54 -2.46 10.19
N ALA A 14 1.26 -3.30 11.18
CA ALA A 14 2.32 -3.97 11.94
C ALA A 14 3.23 -4.80 11.04
N ALA A 15 2.64 -5.50 10.07
CA ALA A 15 3.40 -6.30 9.10
C ALA A 15 4.21 -5.42 8.13
N LEU A 16 3.69 -4.27 7.74
CA LEU A 16 4.44 -3.29 6.95
C LEU A 16 5.60 -2.71 7.76
N TRP A 17 5.34 -2.36 9.01
CA TRP A 17 6.35 -1.79 9.90
C TRP A 17 7.52 -2.75 10.11
N SER A 18 7.24 -4.02 10.34
CA SER A 18 8.26 -5.06 10.53
C SER A 18 8.90 -5.54 9.24
N ARG A 19 8.44 -5.05 8.10
CA ARG A 19 8.90 -5.44 6.75
C ARG A 19 8.60 -6.89 6.39
N THR A 20 7.68 -7.55 7.10
CA THR A 20 7.24 -8.90 6.74
C THR A 20 6.21 -8.87 5.63
N LYS A 21 5.56 -7.74 5.42
CA LYS A 21 4.62 -7.51 4.32
C LYS A 21 5.16 -6.39 3.44
N MET A 22 5.61 -6.73 2.23
CA MET A 22 6.18 -5.76 1.27
C MET A 22 5.33 -5.72 0.01
N PHE A 23 4.01 -5.62 0.19
CA PHE A 23 3.04 -5.49 -0.90
C PHE A 23 1.77 -4.83 -0.37
N GLU A 24 0.98 -4.27 -1.28
CA GLU A 24 -0.37 -3.77 -1.01
C GLU A 24 -1.31 -4.26 -2.08
N VAL A 25 -2.54 -4.63 -1.68
CA VAL A 25 -3.63 -4.93 -2.60
C VAL A 25 -4.63 -3.80 -2.49
N ARG A 26 -4.85 -3.10 -3.59
CA ARG A 26 -5.70 -1.91 -3.61
C ARG A 26 -6.61 -1.89 -4.82
N LYS A 27 -7.79 -1.27 -4.66
CA LYS A 27 -8.60 -0.88 -5.79
C LYS A 27 -7.79 0.12 -6.62
N ASN A 28 -7.74 -0.06 -7.94
CA ASN A 28 -6.95 0.80 -8.81
C ASN A 28 -7.73 2.07 -9.15
N ASP A 29 -7.95 2.91 -8.15
CA ASP A 29 -8.68 4.16 -8.27
C ASP A 29 -7.77 5.39 -8.14
N ARG A 30 -6.46 5.20 -8.12
CA ARG A 30 -5.48 6.28 -7.95
C ARG A 30 -4.42 6.29 -9.04
N ASP A 31 -4.61 5.54 -10.10
CA ASP A 31 -3.68 5.49 -11.22
C ASP A 31 -2.24 5.26 -10.75
N TYR A 32 -2.02 4.16 -10.01
CA TYR A 32 -0.70 3.82 -9.49
C TYR A 32 0.28 3.53 -10.61
N GLU A 33 1.51 3.99 -10.44
CA GLU A 33 2.61 3.75 -11.38
C GLU A 33 3.85 3.29 -10.63
N VAL A 34 4.67 2.46 -11.28
CA VAL A 34 5.98 2.09 -10.75
C VAL A 34 6.81 3.37 -10.56
N GLY A 35 7.46 3.48 -9.40
CA GLY A 35 8.19 4.69 -9.02
C GLY A 35 7.38 5.62 -8.12
N ASP A 36 6.07 5.40 -7.98
CA ASP A 36 5.27 6.17 -7.04
C ASP A 36 5.63 5.81 -5.59
N ILE A 37 5.32 6.71 -4.68
CA ILE A 37 5.51 6.51 -3.24
C ILE A 37 4.14 6.29 -2.60
N LEU A 38 4.04 5.28 -1.75
CA LEU A 38 2.89 5.09 -0.88
C LEU A 38 3.21 5.64 0.51
N HIS A 39 2.41 6.57 0.96
CA HIS A 39 2.43 7.08 2.32
C HIS A 39 1.38 6.30 3.11
N LEU A 40 1.82 5.24 3.80
CA LEU A 40 0.94 4.28 4.47
C LEU A 40 0.80 4.69 5.94
N ARG A 41 -0.43 5.00 6.34
CA ARG A 41 -0.71 5.58 7.66
C ARG A 41 -1.62 4.63 8.45
N GLU A 42 -1.17 4.26 9.63
CA GLU A 42 -1.99 3.42 10.51
C GLU A 42 -3.25 4.15 10.93
N TYR A 43 -4.38 3.48 10.74
CA TYR A 43 -5.70 4.06 11.02
C TYR A 43 -6.64 2.97 11.50
N SER A 44 -7.48 3.30 12.48
CA SER A 44 -8.62 2.48 12.88
C SER A 44 -9.87 3.36 13.00
N GLU A 45 -11.03 2.78 12.78
CA GLU A 45 -12.28 3.52 12.94
C GLU A 45 -12.49 3.99 14.39
N ARG A 46 -11.98 3.22 15.34
CA ARG A 46 -12.08 3.55 16.75
C ARG A 46 -11.23 4.74 17.14
N ASP A 47 -9.97 4.76 16.71
CA ASP A 47 -8.97 5.72 17.22
C ASP A 47 -8.51 6.75 16.19
N GLY A 48 -8.93 6.60 14.93
CA GLY A 48 -8.43 7.45 13.84
C GLY A 48 -6.97 7.15 13.52
N TYR A 49 -6.24 8.14 13.09
CA TYR A 49 -4.81 8.01 12.82
C TYR A 49 -4.04 7.89 14.12
N THR A 50 -3.14 6.92 14.20
CA THR A 50 -2.32 6.70 15.39
C THR A 50 -1.07 7.58 15.44
N GLY A 51 -0.70 8.18 14.32
CA GLY A 51 0.55 8.90 14.17
C GLY A 51 1.69 8.05 13.61
N ARG A 52 1.53 6.72 13.53
CA ARG A 52 2.53 5.86 12.90
C ARG A 52 2.30 5.79 11.41
N GLU A 53 3.39 5.87 10.66
CA GLU A 53 3.34 5.86 9.20
C GLU A 53 4.65 5.34 8.62
N VAL A 54 4.58 4.82 7.40
CA VAL A 54 5.75 4.40 6.64
C VAL A 54 5.62 4.87 5.21
N MET A 55 6.75 5.09 4.57
CA MET A 55 6.83 5.39 3.13
C MET A 55 7.40 4.15 2.43
N ARG A 56 6.80 3.80 1.29
CA ARG A 56 7.26 2.67 0.47
C ARG A 56 7.23 3.05 -0.99
N LEU A 57 8.19 2.52 -1.73
CA LEU A 57 8.32 2.71 -3.18
C LEU A 57 7.56 1.61 -3.91
N VAL A 58 6.73 1.97 -4.87
CA VAL A 58 6.09 0.99 -5.77
C VAL A 58 7.14 0.51 -6.77
N THR A 59 7.48 -0.78 -6.69
CA THR A 59 8.52 -1.37 -7.54
C THR A 59 7.96 -2.20 -8.69
N HIS A 60 6.77 -2.76 -8.54
CA HIS A 60 6.09 -3.52 -9.57
C HIS A 60 4.59 -3.48 -9.32
N ILE A 61 3.82 -3.63 -10.40
CA ILE A 61 2.35 -3.64 -10.33
C ILE A 61 1.84 -4.87 -11.08
N LEU A 62 1.07 -5.70 -10.37
CA LEU A 62 0.33 -6.81 -10.97
C LEU A 62 -1.13 -6.38 -11.11
N PRO A 63 -1.63 -6.18 -12.33
CA PRO A 63 -3.03 -5.80 -12.51
C PRO A 63 -3.96 -6.95 -12.19
N GLY A 64 -5.16 -6.63 -11.73
CA GLY A 64 -6.21 -7.61 -11.48
C GLY A 64 -6.81 -8.15 -12.78
N GLY A 65 -7.75 -9.07 -12.62
CA GLY A 65 -8.41 -9.76 -13.74
C GLY A 65 -7.80 -11.10 -14.07
N ASP A 66 -6.71 -11.47 -13.38
CA ASP A 66 -6.02 -12.74 -13.56
C ASP A 66 -5.44 -13.19 -12.21
N HIS A 67 -4.96 -14.44 -12.13
CA HIS A 67 -4.33 -15.03 -10.93
C HIS A 67 -5.18 -14.92 -9.65
N GLY A 68 -6.52 -14.93 -9.80
CA GLY A 68 -7.41 -14.79 -8.66
C GLY A 68 -7.53 -13.38 -8.12
N ILE A 69 -6.87 -12.41 -8.72
CA ILE A 69 -6.98 -10.99 -8.34
C ILE A 69 -8.20 -10.39 -9.05
N LYS A 70 -9.11 -9.81 -8.28
CA LYS A 70 -10.33 -9.22 -8.81
C LYS A 70 -10.01 -8.12 -9.83
N SER A 71 -10.76 -8.10 -10.92
CA SER A 71 -10.67 -7.02 -11.91
C SER A 71 -10.90 -5.66 -11.24
N GLY A 72 -10.10 -4.66 -11.60
CA GLY A 72 -10.16 -3.32 -11.00
C GLY A 72 -9.29 -3.17 -9.75
N TYR A 73 -8.65 -4.26 -9.30
CA TYR A 73 -7.69 -4.22 -8.21
C TYR A 73 -6.27 -4.40 -8.75
N VAL A 74 -5.29 -4.02 -7.94
CA VAL A 74 -3.87 -4.20 -8.25
C VAL A 74 -3.15 -4.72 -7.03
N VAL A 75 -2.08 -5.47 -7.27
CA VAL A 75 -1.09 -5.82 -6.26
C VAL A 75 0.14 -4.96 -6.51
N LEU A 76 0.54 -4.22 -5.51
CA LEU A 76 1.68 -3.31 -5.57
C LEU A 76 2.83 -3.94 -4.80
N SER A 77 3.92 -4.29 -5.48
CA SER A 77 5.15 -4.69 -4.80
C SER A 77 5.83 -3.44 -4.25
N LEU A 78 6.39 -3.54 -3.06
CA LEU A 78 6.92 -2.40 -2.34
C LEU A 78 8.41 -2.57 -2.08
N GLY A 79 9.14 -1.46 -2.18
CA GLY A 79 10.53 -1.37 -1.79
C GLY A 79 10.71 -0.27 -0.74
N LEU A 80 11.89 -0.21 -0.16
CA LEU A 80 12.25 0.83 0.80
C LEU A 80 12.55 2.13 0.06
N VAL A 81 12.20 3.25 0.69
CA VAL A 81 12.55 4.59 0.22
C VAL A 81 13.85 4.99 0.87
N GLY A 82 14.73 5.56 0.08
CA GLY A 82 16.01 6.03 0.61
C GLY A 82 17.17 5.80 -0.34
#